data_3467eb294f8b71a7fe49297fcaba2716
#
_entry.id   3467eb294f8b71a7fe49297fcaba2716
#
_cell.length_a   1.000
_cell.length_b   1.000
_cell.length_c   1.000
_cell.angle_alpha   90.00
_cell.angle_beta   90.00
_cell.angle_gamma   90.00
#
_symmetry.space_group_name_H-M   'P 1'
#
loop_
_entity.id
_entity.type
_entity.pdbx_description
1 polymer ?
#
loop_
_entity_poly.entity_id
_entity_poly.type
_entity_poly.pdbx_seq_one_letter_code
_entity_poly.pdbx_strand_id
1 'polypeptide(L)'
;MPPDALHIWPRGNYMLIALPNADGSFTATLFLAKQGDISFASLTAKSAIEEFLSRSFPDACDLMPDRVAEFQDHPVGFLGTVSAAPWAHGSMTAMIGDSAHAIVPFHGQGMNCCFEDCVEFDACVGRHASWQSVFAEFFALRKPNTDAIAAMALDNYFEMRERVAHPKFQLQQALSLELERRFPRLFIPRYSMVMFHHEIPYQIALQRGTVQAQLLAELTAGAVASLADVDFERAERDIRTRLAPFS
;
A
#
# COMPACT_ATOMS: atom_id res chain seq x y z
N MET A 1 -4.61 4.12 22.71
CA MET A 1 -4.88 4.17 21.25
C MET A 1 -6.11 3.30 20.94
N PRO A 2 -6.94 3.61 19.93
CA PRO A 2 -7.98 2.71 19.46
C PRO A 2 -7.41 1.31 19.14
N PRO A 3 -7.99 0.22 19.69
CA PRO A 3 -7.38 -1.11 19.62
C PRO A 3 -7.62 -1.83 18.28
N ASP A 4 -8.44 -1.27 17.42
CA ASP A 4 -8.90 -1.84 16.15
C ASP A 4 -8.43 -1.06 14.92
N ALA A 5 -7.44 -0.17 15.10
CA ALA A 5 -6.94 0.69 14.04
C ALA A 5 -5.42 0.60 13.89
N LEU A 6 -4.94 0.77 12.66
CA LEU A 6 -3.56 1.08 12.37
C LEU A 6 -3.28 2.54 12.74
N HIS A 7 -2.22 2.77 13.50
CA HIS A 7 -1.74 4.12 13.85
C HIS A 7 -0.51 4.46 13.04
N ILE A 8 -0.44 5.70 12.53
CA ILE A 8 0.66 6.19 11.70
C ILE A 8 1.12 7.55 12.22
N TRP A 9 2.42 7.70 12.45
CA TRP A 9 3.09 8.97 12.73
C TRP A 9 4.00 9.35 11.56
N PRO A 10 3.47 10.07 10.53
CA PRO A 10 4.25 10.50 9.38
C PRO A 10 5.21 11.64 9.76
N ARG A 11 6.45 11.58 9.25
CA ARG A 11 7.49 12.61 9.49
C ARG A 11 8.28 12.96 8.22
N GLY A 12 7.65 12.82 7.05
CA GLY A 12 8.25 13.14 5.75
C GLY A 12 9.29 12.12 5.29
N ASN A 13 10.45 12.08 5.91
CA ASN A 13 11.53 11.16 5.51
C ASN A 13 11.52 9.83 6.27
N TYR A 14 10.75 9.73 7.33
CA TYR A 14 10.58 8.51 8.15
C TYR A 14 9.18 8.47 8.75
N MET A 15 8.78 7.34 9.24
CA MET A 15 7.50 7.16 9.92
C MET A 15 7.57 6.05 10.96
N LEU A 16 6.73 6.17 11.97
CA LEU A 16 6.41 5.08 12.90
C LEU A 16 4.98 4.61 12.59
N ILE A 17 4.77 3.30 12.61
CA ILE A 17 3.42 2.72 12.57
C ILE A 17 3.24 1.81 13.79
N ALA A 18 2.00 1.64 14.23
CA ALA A 18 1.64 0.66 15.23
C ALA A 18 0.42 -0.14 14.78
N LEU A 19 0.59 -1.45 14.69
CA LEU A 19 -0.45 -2.42 14.31
C LEU A 19 -0.97 -3.11 15.57
N PRO A 20 -2.29 -3.22 15.76
CA PRO A 20 -2.87 -3.91 16.90
C PRO A 20 -2.65 -5.43 16.82
N ASN A 21 -2.37 -6.04 17.95
CA ASN A 21 -2.29 -7.48 18.14
C ASN A 21 -3.56 -8.01 18.82
N ALA A 22 -3.81 -9.31 18.68
CA ALA A 22 -4.99 -9.97 19.25
C ALA A 22 -5.06 -9.92 20.80
N ASP A 23 -3.92 -9.75 21.47
CA ASP A 23 -3.81 -9.63 22.92
C ASP A 23 -3.98 -8.20 23.46
N GLY A 24 -4.26 -7.23 22.58
CA GLY A 24 -4.42 -5.83 22.92
C GLY A 24 -3.12 -5.04 22.98
N SER A 25 -1.97 -5.66 22.72
CA SER A 25 -0.69 -4.97 22.51
C SER A 25 -0.61 -4.43 21.08
N PHE A 26 0.48 -3.71 20.78
CA PHE A 26 0.76 -3.18 19.45
C PHE A 26 2.17 -3.55 19.01
N THR A 27 2.30 -3.93 17.74
CA THR A 27 3.61 -4.04 17.10
C THR A 27 3.98 -2.70 16.49
N ALA A 28 4.97 -2.01 17.09
CA ALA A 28 5.50 -0.75 16.55
C ALA A 28 6.62 -1.04 15.55
N THR A 29 6.58 -0.37 14.39
CA THR A 29 7.61 -0.49 13.35
C THR A 29 8.09 0.89 12.93
N LEU A 30 9.38 1.15 13.10
CA LEU A 30 10.03 2.37 12.64
C LEU A 30 10.60 2.16 11.24
N PHE A 31 10.16 2.97 10.29
CA PHE A 31 10.74 3.05 8.94
C PHE A 31 11.66 4.25 8.87
N LEU A 32 12.96 3.99 8.77
CA LEU A 32 14.02 4.99 8.80
C LEU A 32 15.10 4.64 7.78
N ALA A 33 15.82 5.64 7.28
CA ALA A 33 16.97 5.43 6.40
C ALA A 33 18.07 4.62 7.09
N LYS A 34 18.79 3.78 6.34
CA LYS A 34 19.95 3.05 6.89
C LYS A 34 21.13 3.97 7.18
N GLN A 35 21.35 4.98 6.34
CA GLN A 35 22.47 5.91 6.40
C GLN A 35 21.98 7.34 6.22
N GLY A 36 22.74 8.32 6.69
CA GLY A 36 22.45 9.74 6.66
C GLY A 36 22.36 10.36 8.05
N ASP A 37 22.00 11.63 8.11
CA ASP A 37 22.02 12.41 9.38
C ASP A 37 21.01 11.85 10.41
N ILE A 38 19.82 11.48 9.94
CA ILE A 38 18.79 10.79 10.74
C ILE A 38 18.63 9.39 10.15
N SER A 39 19.27 8.40 10.78
CA SER A 39 19.33 7.03 10.23
C SER A 39 19.63 6.01 11.33
N PHE A 40 19.42 4.73 11.04
CA PHE A 40 19.83 3.66 11.94
C PHE A 40 21.34 3.69 12.23
N ALA A 41 22.18 4.11 11.25
CA ALA A 41 23.62 4.19 11.45
C ALA A 41 24.04 5.34 12.38
N SER A 42 23.27 6.43 12.46
CA SER A 42 23.54 7.55 13.36
C SER A 42 22.98 7.37 14.79
N LEU A 43 21.95 6.53 14.95
CA LEU A 43 21.25 6.30 16.21
C LEU A 43 21.85 5.08 16.96
N THR A 44 23.09 5.20 17.45
CA THR A 44 23.80 4.11 18.15
C THR A 44 23.86 4.29 19.67
N ALA A 45 23.98 5.54 20.15
CA ALA A 45 24.02 5.84 21.58
C ALA A 45 22.59 5.91 22.15
N LYS A 46 22.40 5.37 23.37
CA LYS A 46 21.08 5.41 24.07
C LYS A 46 20.49 6.81 24.16
N SER A 47 21.32 7.81 24.46
CA SER A 47 20.88 9.22 24.52
C SER A 47 20.41 9.77 23.18
N ALA A 48 21.08 9.40 22.08
CA ALA A 48 20.68 9.82 20.74
C ALA A 48 19.35 9.17 20.31
N ILE A 49 19.17 7.89 20.64
CA ILE A 49 17.91 7.16 20.38
C ILE A 49 16.75 7.80 21.17
N GLU A 50 16.97 8.04 22.47
CA GLU A 50 15.97 8.67 23.34
C GLU A 50 15.58 10.06 22.86
N GLU A 51 16.57 10.90 22.52
CA GLU A 51 16.34 12.24 21.99
C GLU A 51 15.57 12.20 20.65
N PHE A 52 15.95 11.31 19.75
CA PHE A 52 15.27 11.13 18.46
C PHE A 52 13.81 10.73 18.64
N LEU A 53 13.53 9.69 19.44
CA LEU A 53 12.18 9.20 19.66
C LEU A 53 11.30 10.25 20.37
N SER A 54 11.81 10.85 21.45
CA SER A 54 11.05 11.85 22.22
C SER A 54 10.73 13.11 21.40
N ARG A 55 11.65 13.53 20.53
CA ARG A 55 11.43 14.68 19.65
C ARG A 55 10.48 14.35 18.50
N SER A 56 10.62 13.15 17.92
CA SER A 56 9.89 12.79 16.69
C SER A 56 8.49 12.23 16.97
N PHE A 57 8.32 11.51 18.09
CA PHE A 57 7.11 10.77 18.43
C PHE A 57 6.73 10.91 19.92
N PRO A 58 6.59 12.14 20.45
CA PRO A 58 6.41 12.35 21.88
C PRO A 58 5.17 11.62 22.44
N ASP A 59 4.07 11.64 21.72
CA ASP A 59 2.80 10.97 22.06
C ASP A 59 2.89 9.44 22.00
N ALA A 60 3.71 8.89 21.12
CA ALA A 60 3.97 7.45 21.07
C ALA A 60 4.91 6.99 22.18
N CYS A 61 5.86 7.84 22.61
CA CYS A 61 6.81 7.51 23.66
C CYS A 61 6.16 7.18 25.00
N ASP A 62 5.05 7.82 25.33
CA ASP A 62 4.29 7.55 26.56
C ASP A 62 3.70 6.13 26.59
N LEU A 63 3.59 5.50 25.44
CA LEU A 63 3.05 4.15 25.26
C LEU A 63 4.15 3.09 25.11
N MET A 64 5.43 3.50 25.01
CA MET A 64 6.60 2.64 24.79
C MET A 64 7.66 2.86 25.86
N PRO A 65 7.46 2.36 27.11
CA PRO A 65 8.39 2.61 28.21
C PRO A 65 9.81 2.08 27.95
N ASP A 66 9.93 0.94 27.29
CA ASP A 66 11.21 0.24 27.02
C ASP A 66 11.79 0.57 25.62
N ARG A 67 11.31 1.61 24.95
CA ARG A 67 11.61 1.99 23.57
C ARG A 67 13.10 2.02 23.18
N VAL A 68 13.97 2.43 24.09
CA VAL A 68 15.42 2.50 23.82
C VAL A 68 16.06 1.12 23.85
N ALA A 69 15.65 0.28 24.78
CA ALA A 69 16.14 -1.10 24.87
C ALA A 69 15.64 -1.90 23.67
N GLU A 70 14.35 -1.82 23.36
CA GLU A 70 13.77 -2.50 22.20
C GLU A 70 14.37 -2.02 20.88
N PHE A 71 14.64 -0.72 20.71
CA PHE A 71 15.32 -0.21 19.54
C PHE A 71 16.70 -0.84 19.32
N GLN A 72 17.45 -1.09 20.42
CA GLN A 72 18.79 -1.69 20.36
C GLN A 72 18.76 -3.21 20.18
N ASP A 73 17.78 -3.89 20.76
CA ASP A 73 17.69 -5.34 20.79
C ASP A 73 17.09 -5.92 19.52
N HIS A 74 16.24 -5.16 18.82
CA HIS A 74 15.61 -5.63 17.59
C HIS A 74 16.49 -5.39 16.35
N PRO A 75 16.61 -6.37 15.44
CA PRO A 75 17.41 -6.24 14.25
C PRO A 75 16.77 -5.27 13.24
N VAL A 76 17.62 -4.52 12.53
CA VAL A 76 17.19 -3.68 11.41
C VAL A 76 16.97 -4.53 10.17
N GLY A 77 15.72 -4.69 9.75
CA GLY A 77 15.35 -5.38 8.52
C GLY A 77 15.72 -4.60 7.25
N PHE A 78 15.69 -5.29 6.15
CA PHE A 78 15.78 -4.70 4.80
C PHE A 78 14.47 -4.88 4.08
N LEU A 79 13.92 -3.81 3.53
CA LEU A 79 12.75 -3.84 2.67
C LEU A 79 13.19 -3.65 1.22
N GLY A 80 12.67 -4.48 0.34
CA GLY A 80 12.95 -4.42 -1.08
C GLY A 80 11.78 -4.95 -1.90
N THR A 81 11.73 -4.56 -3.17
CA THR A 81 10.82 -5.11 -4.15
C THR A 81 11.60 -5.99 -5.10
N VAL A 82 11.11 -7.19 -5.36
CA VAL A 82 11.61 -8.07 -6.41
C VAL A 82 10.68 -7.95 -7.62
N SER A 83 11.24 -7.82 -8.80
CA SER A 83 10.49 -7.88 -10.06
C SER A 83 11.31 -8.68 -11.07
N ALA A 84 11.03 -9.97 -11.16
CA ALA A 84 11.70 -10.87 -12.08
C ALA A 84 10.95 -10.94 -13.43
N ALA A 85 11.71 -11.23 -14.49
CA ALA A 85 11.20 -11.61 -15.81
C ALA A 85 12.33 -12.26 -16.64
N PRO A 86 12.08 -13.37 -17.31
CA PRO A 86 10.89 -14.23 -17.22
C PRO A 86 10.82 -15.00 -15.91
N TRP A 87 9.64 -15.55 -15.56
CA TRP A 87 9.46 -16.35 -14.34
C TRP A 87 9.79 -17.82 -14.54
N ALA A 88 9.97 -18.28 -15.77
CA ALA A 88 10.23 -19.68 -16.06
C ALA A 88 11.46 -19.87 -16.94
N HIS A 89 12.09 -21.04 -16.81
CA HIS A 89 13.15 -21.50 -17.71
C HIS A 89 12.69 -22.80 -18.38
N GLY A 90 12.32 -22.69 -19.66
CA GLY A 90 11.76 -23.78 -20.44
C GLY A 90 10.49 -24.36 -19.80
N SER A 91 10.46 -25.71 -19.72
CA SER A 91 9.38 -26.46 -19.07
C SER A 91 9.80 -27.09 -17.74
N MET A 92 10.95 -26.68 -17.17
CA MET A 92 11.57 -27.40 -16.05
C MET A 92 11.42 -26.68 -14.71
N THR A 93 11.47 -25.34 -14.73
CA THR A 93 11.42 -24.54 -13.50
C THR A 93 10.58 -23.29 -13.69
N ALA A 94 9.87 -22.89 -12.65
CA ALA A 94 9.19 -21.60 -12.58
C ALA A 94 9.33 -21.00 -11.17
N MET A 95 9.37 -19.67 -11.09
CA MET A 95 9.27 -18.92 -9.85
C MET A 95 7.80 -18.60 -9.57
N ILE A 96 7.44 -18.58 -8.28
CA ILE A 96 6.11 -18.25 -7.81
C ILE A 96 6.22 -17.44 -6.52
N GLY A 97 5.28 -16.55 -6.26
CA GLY A 97 5.23 -15.75 -5.04
C GLY A 97 6.44 -14.81 -4.91
N ASP A 98 6.92 -14.63 -3.69
CA ASP A 98 8.00 -13.68 -3.36
C ASP A 98 9.30 -13.92 -4.13
N SER A 99 9.56 -15.15 -4.59
CA SER A 99 10.72 -15.44 -5.44
C SER A 99 10.66 -14.73 -6.80
N ALA A 100 9.46 -14.41 -7.27
CA ALA A 100 9.22 -13.73 -8.55
C ALA A 100 8.90 -12.25 -8.38
N HIS A 101 8.20 -11.87 -7.30
CA HIS A 101 7.60 -10.54 -7.15
C HIS A 101 7.38 -10.11 -5.68
N ALA A 102 8.36 -10.29 -4.80
CA ALA A 102 8.26 -9.76 -3.44
C ALA A 102 7.98 -8.26 -3.45
N ILE A 103 7.07 -7.81 -2.60
CA ILE A 103 6.64 -6.42 -2.50
C ILE A 103 6.87 -5.86 -1.10
N VAL A 104 7.03 -4.53 -1.00
CA VAL A 104 7.08 -3.83 0.29
C VAL A 104 5.72 -3.89 1.01
N PRO A 105 5.69 -3.91 2.36
CA PRO A 105 4.49 -4.29 3.14
C PRO A 105 3.41 -3.21 3.23
N PHE A 106 3.58 -2.06 2.60
CA PHE A 106 2.74 -0.87 2.83
C PHE A 106 1.30 -0.99 2.33
N HIS A 107 0.99 -1.99 1.53
CA HIS A 107 -0.39 -2.32 1.13
C HIS A 107 -0.93 -3.57 1.84
N GLY A 108 -0.08 -4.33 2.52
CA GLY A 108 -0.46 -5.56 3.22
C GLY A 108 -0.85 -6.72 2.30
N GLN A 109 -0.49 -6.68 1.00
CA GLN A 109 -0.99 -7.63 0.01
C GLN A 109 0.02 -8.71 -0.43
N GLY A 110 1.24 -8.75 0.13
CA GLY A 110 2.25 -9.72 -0.29
C GLY A 110 1.76 -11.16 -0.20
N MET A 111 1.28 -11.57 0.96
CA MET A 111 0.77 -12.92 1.19
C MET A 111 -0.47 -13.23 0.32
N ASN A 112 -1.42 -12.31 0.21
CA ASN A 112 -2.61 -12.50 -0.61
C ASN A 112 -2.25 -12.68 -2.08
N CYS A 113 -1.35 -11.86 -2.60
CA CYS A 113 -0.85 -11.96 -3.97
C CYS A 113 -0.18 -13.32 -4.25
N CYS A 114 0.59 -13.86 -3.28
CA CYS A 114 1.19 -15.19 -3.40
C CYS A 114 0.14 -16.33 -3.36
N PHE A 115 -0.93 -16.17 -2.57
CA PHE A 115 -2.04 -17.14 -2.59
C PHE A 115 -2.85 -17.09 -3.88
N GLU A 116 -3.07 -15.91 -4.45
CA GLU A 116 -3.64 -15.78 -5.80
C GLU A 116 -2.78 -16.48 -6.85
N ASP A 117 -1.46 -16.40 -6.75
CA ASP A 117 -0.56 -17.15 -7.64
C ASP A 117 -0.83 -18.65 -7.56
N CYS A 118 -1.02 -19.21 -6.37
CA CYS A 118 -1.32 -20.64 -6.22
C CYS A 118 -2.62 -21.03 -6.91
N VAL A 119 -3.66 -20.20 -6.78
CA VAL A 119 -4.97 -20.42 -7.41
C VAL A 119 -4.85 -20.38 -8.94
N GLU A 120 -4.22 -19.32 -9.46
CA GLU A 120 -4.05 -19.16 -10.91
C GLU A 120 -3.12 -20.21 -11.51
N PHE A 121 -2.07 -20.61 -10.79
CA PHE A 121 -1.17 -21.66 -11.23
C PHE A 121 -1.89 -23.00 -11.33
N ASP A 122 -2.68 -23.39 -10.32
CA ASP A 122 -3.49 -24.61 -10.34
C ASP A 122 -4.48 -24.59 -11.52
N ALA A 123 -5.15 -23.47 -11.74
CA ALA A 123 -6.04 -23.30 -12.88
C ALA A 123 -5.31 -23.46 -14.23
N CYS A 124 -4.08 -22.92 -14.38
CA CYS A 124 -3.26 -23.13 -15.57
C CYS A 124 -2.87 -24.60 -15.76
N VAL A 125 -2.53 -25.30 -14.67
CA VAL A 125 -2.24 -26.75 -14.72
C VAL A 125 -3.45 -27.54 -15.23
N GLY A 126 -4.65 -27.19 -14.78
CA GLY A 126 -5.89 -27.82 -15.25
C GLY A 126 -6.23 -27.57 -16.73
N ARG A 127 -5.73 -26.48 -17.33
CA ARG A 127 -6.02 -26.09 -18.72
C ARG A 127 -5.01 -26.63 -19.74
N HIS A 128 -3.78 -26.95 -19.34
CA HIS A 128 -2.70 -27.27 -20.25
C HIS A 128 -2.07 -28.64 -19.99
N ALA A 129 -1.71 -29.37 -21.09
CA ALA A 129 -1.04 -30.64 -21.01
C ALA A 129 0.51 -30.52 -20.90
N SER A 130 1.08 -29.35 -21.17
CA SER A 130 2.53 -29.13 -21.14
C SER A 130 2.91 -28.05 -20.11
N TRP A 131 3.98 -28.29 -19.37
CA TRP A 131 4.50 -27.30 -18.41
C TRP A 131 4.92 -25.99 -19.06
N GLN A 132 5.40 -26.03 -20.29
CA GLN A 132 5.75 -24.83 -21.04
C GLN A 132 4.54 -23.92 -21.24
N SER A 133 3.38 -24.49 -21.59
CA SER A 133 2.13 -23.74 -21.76
C SER A 133 1.58 -23.24 -20.42
N VAL A 134 1.65 -24.08 -19.37
CA VAL A 134 1.28 -23.68 -17.99
C VAL A 134 2.05 -22.45 -17.56
N PHE A 135 3.38 -22.48 -17.66
CA PHE A 135 4.24 -21.38 -17.22
C PHE A 135 4.06 -20.11 -18.05
N ALA A 136 3.85 -20.26 -19.36
CA ALA A 136 3.62 -19.11 -20.25
C ALA A 136 2.31 -18.39 -19.92
N GLU A 137 1.22 -19.15 -19.73
CA GLU A 137 -0.08 -18.56 -19.37
C GLU A 137 -0.05 -17.96 -17.97
N PHE A 138 0.51 -18.67 -16.98
CA PHE A 138 0.67 -18.18 -15.61
C PHE A 138 1.41 -16.84 -15.57
N PHE A 139 2.56 -16.75 -16.25
CA PHE A 139 3.31 -15.50 -16.35
C PHE A 139 2.48 -14.39 -17.00
N ALA A 140 1.79 -14.67 -18.10
CA ALA A 140 0.99 -13.68 -18.82
C ALA A 140 -0.17 -13.13 -17.98
N LEU A 141 -0.81 -13.98 -17.17
CA LEU A 141 -1.93 -13.59 -16.29
C LEU A 141 -1.45 -12.84 -15.04
N ARG A 142 -0.37 -13.31 -14.41
CA ARG A 142 0.03 -12.80 -13.11
C ARG A 142 0.97 -11.60 -13.17
N LYS A 143 1.93 -11.58 -14.10
CA LYS A 143 2.94 -10.51 -14.18
C LYS A 143 2.34 -9.09 -14.18
N PRO A 144 1.31 -8.77 -14.99
CA PRO A 144 0.70 -7.43 -14.95
C PRO A 144 0.05 -7.09 -13.61
N ASN A 145 -0.53 -8.08 -12.92
CA ASN A 145 -1.16 -7.90 -11.61
C ASN A 145 -0.12 -7.71 -10.51
N THR A 146 0.94 -8.52 -10.50
CA THR A 146 2.01 -8.41 -9.50
C THR A 146 2.81 -7.12 -9.64
N ASP A 147 3.05 -6.65 -10.85
CA ASP A 147 3.67 -5.34 -11.10
C ASP A 147 2.76 -4.19 -10.62
N ALA A 148 1.46 -4.32 -10.84
CA ALA A 148 0.49 -3.30 -10.40
C ALA A 148 0.44 -3.19 -8.88
N ILE A 149 0.36 -4.31 -8.14
CA ILE A 149 0.34 -4.24 -6.68
C ILE A 149 1.68 -3.78 -6.10
N ALA A 150 2.82 -4.14 -6.74
CA ALA A 150 4.13 -3.63 -6.35
C ALA A 150 4.22 -2.11 -6.50
N ALA A 151 3.72 -1.57 -7.60
CA ALA A 151 3.66 -0.12 -7.83
C ALA A 151 2.76 0.58 -6.80
N MET A 152 1.57 0.01 -6.52
CA MET A 152 0.63 0.56 -5.53
C MET A 152 1.21 0.50 -4.11
N ALA A 153 1.95 -0.55 -3.76
CA ALA A 153 2.60 -0.66 -2.46
C ALA A 153 3.68 0.41 -2.26
N LEU A 154 4.46 0.71 -3.29
CA LEU A 154 5.45 1.80 -3.26
C LEU A 154 4.78 3.18 -3.17
N ASP A 155 3.70 3.42 -3.94
CA ASP A 155 2.95 4.68 -3.87
C ASP A 155 2.33 4.87 -2.47
N ASN A 156 1.80 3.80 -1.88
CA ASN A 156 1.24 3.84 -0.53
C ASN A 156 2.30 4.15 0.54
N TYR A 157 3.55 3.74 0.36
CA TYR A 157 4.65 4.15 1.23
C TYR A 157 4.82 5.67 1.27
N PHE A 158 4.86 6.32 0.10
CA PHE A 158 4.95 7.78 0.02
C PHE A 158 3.70 8.47 0.57
N GLU A 159 2.53 7.88 0.34
CA GLU A 159 1.26 8.36 0.87
C GLU A 159 1.28 8.38 2.40
N MET A 160 1.58 7.24 3.02
CA MET A 160 1.63 7.09 4.47
C MET A 160 2.70 7.97 5.13
N ARG A 161 3.85 8.10 4.52
CA ARG A 161 5.00 8.82 5.07
C ARG A 161 4.85 10.34 4.97
N GLU A 162 4.28 10.84 3.87
CA GLU A 162 4.32 12.26 3.51
C GLU A 162 2.93 12.89 3.39
N ARG A 163 1.97 12.22 2.70
CA ARG A 163 0.73 12.86 2.22
C ARG A 163 -0.40 12.87 3.24
N VAL A 164 -0.51 11.84 4.08
CA VAL A 164 -1.68 11.66 4.99
C VAL A 164 -1.91 12.83 5.95
N ALA A 165 -0.86 13.57 6.31
CA ALA A 165 -0.97 14.75 7.16
C ALA A 165 -1.36 16.02 6.39
N HIS A 166 -1.36 16.00 5.04
CA HIS A 166 -1.59 17.20 4.25
C HIS A 166 -3.10 17.48 4.10
N PRO A 167 -3.60 18.71 4.42
CA PRO A 167 -5.04 19.02 4.38
C PRO A 167 -5.70 18.72 3.03
N LYS A 168 -5.01 19.00 1.93
CA LYS A 168 -5.49 18.70 0.57
C LYS A 168 -5.72 17.21 0.35
N PHE A 169 -4.81 16.37 0.83
CA PHE A 169 -4.95 14.93 0.74
C PHE A 169 -6.15 14.43 1.58
N GLN A 170 -6.32 14.96 2.79
CA GLN A 170 -7.46 14.63 3.65
C GLN A 170 -8.79 14.99 2.98
N LEU A 171 -8.86 16.15 2.33
CA LEU A 171 -10.03 16.54 1.53
C LEU A 171 -10.28 15.56 0.37
N GLN A 172 -9.24 15.16 -0.35
CA GLN A 172 -9.36 14.19 -1.45
C GLN A 172 -9.81 12.81 -0.96
N GLN A 173 -9.34 12.36 0.20
CA GLN A 173 -9.81 11.13 0.82
C GLN A 173 -11.29 11.23 1.24
N ALA A 174 -11.69 12.32 1.88
CA ALA A 174 -13.09 12.55 2.24
C ALA A 174 -13.98 12.58 0.98
N LEU A 175 -13.53 13.26 -0.09
CA LEU A 175 -14.24 13.30 -1.38
C LEU A 175 -14.32 11.91 -2.02
N SER A 176 -13.25 11.13 -1.96
CA SER A 176 -13.21 9.77 -2.51
C SER A 176 -14.29 8.88 -1.88
N LEU A 177 -14.43 8.91 -0.54
CA LEU A 177 -15.48 8.17 0.17
C LEU A 177 -16.89 8.69 -0.15
N GLU A 178 -17.07 9.99 -0.28
CA GLU A 178 -18.36 10.56 -0.66
C GLU A 178 -18.75 10.20 -2.11
N LEU A 179 -17.79 10.14 -3.03
CA LEU A 179 -18.03 9.69 -4.41
C LEU A 179 -18.36 8.20 -4.49
N GLU A 180 -17.72 7.35 -3.68
CA GLU A 180 -18.10 5.94 -3.55
C GLU A 180 -19.55 5.80 -3.07
N ARG A 181 -19.94 6.54 -2.04
CA ARG A 181 -21.31 6.53 -1.50
C ARG A 181 -22.35 6.95 -2.55
N ARG A 182 -22.03 7.96 -3.39
CA ARG A 182 -22.94 8.47 -4.44
C ARG A 182 -22.97 7.60 -5.69
N PHE A 183 -21.83 7.02 -6.04
CA PHE A 183 -21.63 6.30 -7.31
C PHE A 183 -21.00 4.92 -7.12
N PRO A 184 -21.54 4.04 -6.27
CA PRO A 184 -20.89 2.79 -5.83
C PRO A 184 -20.55 1.81 -6.96
N ARG A 185 -21.24 1.91 -8.12
CA ARG A 185 -20.95 1.08 -9.30
C ARG A 185 -19.91 1.69 -10.26
N LEU A 186 -19.50 2.93 -10.01
CA LEU A 186 -18.58 3.67 -10.87
C LEU A 186 -17.28 4.04 -10.14
N PHE A 187 -17.40 4.43 -8.90
CA PHE A 187 -16.29 4.94 -8.10
C PHE A 187 -16.13 4.11 -6.83
N ILE A 188 -15.15 3.19 -6.84
CA ILE A 188 -14.66 2.49 -5.65
C ILE A 188 -13.24 2.97 -5.45
N PRO A 189 -12.87 3.53 -4.29
CA PRO A 189 -11.52 4.01 -4.03
C PRO A 189 -10.46 2.93 -4.30
N ARG A 190 -9.29 3.33 -4.82
CA ARG A 190 -8.20 2.39 -5.16
C ARG A 190 -7.87 1.43 -4.01
N TYR A 191 -7.77 1.96 -2.81
CA TYR A 191 -7.49 1.14 -1.62
C TYR A 191 -8.61 0.12 -1.37
N SER A 192 -9.89 0.55 -1.46
CA SER A 192 -11.05 -0.33 -1.30
C SER A 192 -11.08 -1.44 -2.37
N MET A 193 -10.77 -1.11 -3.64
CA MET A 193 -10.67 -2.11 -4.71
C MET A 193 -9.68 -3.23 -4.35
N VAL A 194 -8.51 -2.86 -3.83
CA VAL A 194 -7.45 -3.83 -3.49
C VAL A 194 -7.79 -4.64 -2.24
N MET A 195 -8.38 -4.01 -1.22
CA MET A 195 -8.56 -4.63 0.10
C MET A 195 -9.85 -5.43 0.25
N PHE A 196 -10.91 -5.04 -0.46
CA PHE A 196 -12.26 -5.56 -0.20
C PHE A 196 -12.95 -6.15 -1.44
N HIS A 197 -12.33 -6.02 -2.63
CA HIS A 197 -12.91 -6.45 -3.90
C HIS A 197 -11.95 -7.41 -4.61
N HIS A 198 -11.85 -8.64 -4.11
CA HIS A 198 -10.97 -9.67 -4.65
C HIS A 198 -11.26 -10.03 -6.12
N GLU A 199 -12.47 -9.73 -6.60
CA GLU A 199 -12.89 -9.90 -7.99
C GLU A 199 -12.27 -8.84 -8.93
N ILE A 200 -11.70 -7.75 -8.39
CA ILE A 200 -11.06 -6.69 -9.19
C ILE A 200 -9.56 -6.96 -9.28
N PRO A 201 -9.02 -7.30 -10.46
CA PRO A 201 -7.59 -7.50 -10.62
C PRO A 201 -6.77 -6.26 -10.23
N TYR A 202 -5.59 -6.45 -9.63
CA TYR A 202 -4.71 -5.33 -9.22
C TYR A 202 -4.36 -4.38 -10.36
N GLN A 203 -4.18 -4.91 -11.58
CA GLN A 203 -3.96 -4.09 -12.76
C GLN A 203 -5.13 -3.12 -13.02
N ILE A 204 -6.36 -3.59 -12.89
CA ILE A 204 -7.56 -2.76 -13.04
C ILE A 204 -7.66 -1.74 -11.90
N ALA A 205 -7.37 -2.16 -10.66
CA ALA A 205 -7.36 -1.24 -9.52
C ALA A 205 -6.33 -0.10 -9.71
N LEU A 206 -5.13 -0.40 -10.22
CA LEU A 206 -4.12 0.61 -10.54
C LEU A 206 -4.58 1.56 -11.65
N GLN A 207 -5.09 1.03 -12.76
CA GLN A 207 -5.55 1.83 -13.90
C GLN A 207 -6.68 2.78 -13.49
N ARG A 208 -7.70 2.24 -12.81
CA ARG A 208 -8.83 3.05 -12.33
C ARG A 208 -8.41 4.05 -11.26
N GLY A 209 -7.57 3.64 -10.32
CA GLY A 209 -7.01 4.51 -9.27
C GLY A 209 -6.25 5.69 -9.83
N THR A 210 -5.53 5.52 -10.95
CA THR A 210 -4.86 6.62 -11.65
C THR A 210 -5.85 7.66 -12.18
N VAL A 211 -6.94 7.21 -12.82
CA VAL A 211 -8.01 8.10 -13.31
C VAL A 211 -8.72 8.79 -12.14
N GLN A 212 -8.99 8.05 -11.06
CA GLN A 212 -9.62 8.59 -9.85
C GLN A 212 -8.76 9.67 -9.18
N ALA A 213 -7.44 9.45 -9.08
CA ALA A 213 -6.52 10.44 -8.52
C ALA A 213 -6.52 11.75 -9.32
N GLN A 214 -6.57 11.67 -10.66
CA GLN A 214 -6.70 12.85 -11.51
C GLN A 214 -8.04 13.57 -11.29
N LEU A 215 -9.15 12.83 -11.24
CA LEU A 215 -10.49 13.39 -10.95
C LEU A 215 -10.52 14.11 -9.59
N LEU A 216 -9.99 13.49 -8.54
CA LEU A 216 -9.92 14.09 -7.21
C LEU A 216 -9.06 15.37 -7.22
N ALA A 217 -7.92 15.35 -7.92
CA ALA A 217 -7.07 16.53 -8.04
C ALA A 217 -7.77 17.70 -8.76
N GLU A 218 -8.48 17.41 -9.86
CA GLU A 218 -9.24 18.39 -10.65
C GLU A 218 -10.44 18.95 -9.87
N LEU A 219 -11.20 18.10 -9.17
CA LEU A 219 -12.38 18.48 -8.40
C LEU A 219 -12.05 19.28 -7.13
N THR A 220 -10.83 19.10 -6.62
CA THR A 220 -10.34 19.85 -5.45
C THR A 220 -9.39 20.98 -5.84
N ALA A 221 -9.27 21.36 -7.11
CA ALA A 221 -8.37 22.43 -7.55
C ALA A 221 -8.83 23.81 -7.07
N GLY A 222 -7.88 24.75 -7.01
CA GLY A 222 -8.17 26.16 -6.67
C GLY A 222 -8.59 26.36 -5.20
N ALA A 223 -9.67 27.08 -4.96
CA ALA A 223 -10.14 27.51 -3.65
C ALA A 223 -11.02 26.47 -2.93
N VAL A 224 -11.15 25.25 -3.45
CA VAL A 224 -11.95 24.19 -2.79
C VAL A 224 -11.24 23.75 -1.51
N ALA A 225 -11.85 24.04 -0.36
CA ALA A 225 -11.30 23.76 0.96
C ALA A 225 -12.09 22.70 1.75
N SER A 226 -13.33 22.41 1.34
CA SER A 226 -14.22 21.46 1.99
C SER A 226 -15.08 20.71 0.98
N LEU A 227 -15.77 19.65 1.40
CA LEU A 227 -16.75 18.94 0.58
C LEU A 227 -17.92 19.81 0.13
N ALA A 228 -18.26 20.86 0.90
CA ALA A 228 -19.34 21.76 0.54
C ALA A 228 -19.01 22.64 -0.68
N ASP A 229 -17.73 22.82 -0.98
CA ASP A 229 -17.25 23.63 -2.11
C ASP A 229 -17.13 22.80 -3.41
N VAL A 230 -17.33 21.48 -3.34
CA VAL A 230 -17.18 20.58 -4.49
C VAL A 230 -18.39 20.66 -5.41
N ASP A 231 -18.15 20.86 -6.71
CA ASP A 231 -19.19 20.76 -7.75
C ASP A 231 -19.49 19.27 -8.04
N PHE A 232 -20.49 18.73 -7.35
CA PHE A 232 -20.90 17.33 -7.50
C PHE A 232 -21.61 17.04 -8.84
N GLU A 233 -22.20 18.04 -9.50
CA GLU A 233 -22.77 17.84 -10.85
C GLU A 233 -21.65 17.63 -11.89
N ARG A 234 -20.59 18.43 -11.76
CA ARG A 234 -19.36 18.21 -12.56
C ARG A 234 -18.74 16.86 -12.22
N ALA A 235 -18.61 16.52 -10.95
CA ALA A 235 -18.06 15.24 -10.53
C ALA A 235 -18.81 14.05 -11.15
N GLU A 236 -20.15 14.07 -11.16
CA GLU A 236 -20.98 13.04 -11.79
C GLU A 236 -20.70 12.92 -13.29
N ARG A 237 -20.70 14.05 -14.02
CA ARG A 237 -20.41 14.05 -15.46
C ARG A 237 -19.04 13.47 -15.77
N ASP A 238 -18.01 13.90 -15.04
CA ASP A 238 -16.64 13.49 -15.25
C ASP A 238 -16.43 12.00 -14.91
N ILE A 239 -17.04 11.52 -13.83
CA ILE A 239 -17.01 10.08 -13.43
C ILE A 239 -17.67 9.23 -14.52
N ARG A 240 -18.87 9.57 -14.99
CA ARG A 240 -19.60 8.81 -15.99
C ARG A 240 -18.88 8.78 -17.35
N THR A 241 -18.10 9.82 -17.64
CA THR A 241 -17.33 9.92 -18.88
C THR A 241 -16.02 9.12 -18.83
N ARG A 242 -15.37 9.07 -17.66
CA ARG A 242 -13.99 8.57 -17.54
C ARG A 242 -13.90 7.19 -16.88
N LEU A 243 -14.96 6.73 -16.20
CA LEU A 243 -15.00 5.44 -15.49
C LEU A 243 -16.17 4.60 -15.98
N ALA A 244 -15.88 3.42 -16.53
CA ALA A 244 -16.90 2.44 -16.86
C ALA A 244 -17.50 1.83 -15.57
N PRO A 245 -18.79 1.46 -15.54
CA PRO A 245 -19.36 0.72 -14.43
C PRO A 245 -18.61 -0.59 -14.17
N PHE A 246 -18.52 -0.99 -12.91
CA PHE A 246 -18.15 -2.36 -12.57
C PHE A 246 -19.30 -3.30 -12.96
N SER A 247 -18.93 -4.42 -13.55
CA SER A 247 -19.87 -5.48 -13.98
C SER A 247 -20.43 -6.24 -12.79
#